data_332aac2d4d15bac7e28a3786403f9789
#
_entry.id   332aac2d4d15bac7e28a3786403f9789
#
_cell.length_a   1.000
_cell.length_b   1.000
_cell.length_c   1.000
_cell.angle_alpha   90.00
_cell.angle_beta   90.00
_cell.angle_gamma   90.00
#
_symmetry.space_group_name_H-M   'P 1'
#
loop_
_entity.id
_entity.type
_entity.pdbx_description
1 polymer ?
#
loop_
_entity_poly.entity_id
_entity_poly.type
_entity_poly.pdbx_seq_one_letter_code
_entity_poly.pdbx_strand_id
1 'polypeptide(L)'
;MARQLSAKKPKHLGYTLRTLMAYMGRHKFLLLAVAVLVTVSALANLLGTYMIRPVVNGLAQGGMEALLRGVTLTAGIYLIGALAAWGYTQTMVKAAQKVLFDIRRDLFAHLQKLPLRFFDTRRHGDVMSYFTNDVDTISDALNNSFAMVIQSFIQVVGTLTMLFILNWRLTLVVAVCYVAMFLYIRFSGKRSKAYYRRQQASLGDLDGYIEEMVAGQKVVKVFNHERENLRCFREKNEALRKAGTGAQGYAATMVPAVVSISYINYAIVAALGGYMAMKGMTDVGSLASYLVFVRQAALPINQFTQQTNFLLAALAGAERVFEAMDQPVEVDEGQVVLEKQPQDGWRWKKPDGTTVPLRGDVRFQDVTFGYEEGHPILKGITLFAKPGQKIAFVGSTGAGKTTITNLINRFYDVQGGSVVYDGIDVRDIRKDDLRRSLGIVLQDTHLFTGTIADNIRFGKLDATQEEIERAARIANADSFIRRLPQGYETRITADGANLSQGQRQLLAIARAAVADPPVLILDEATSSIDTRTEALIEQGMDRLMEGRTVFVIAHRLSTVRNADAILVLEHGTVVERGSHADLLAQKGIYYQLYNGMFELS
;
A
#
# COMPACT_ATOMS: atom_id res chain seq x y z
N MET A 1 0.92 7.28 13.17
CA MET A 1 1.19 8.61 12.58
C MET A 1 1.96 8.42 11.29
N ALA A 2 1.42 8.89 10.18
CA ALA A 2 2.00 8.67 8.87
C ALA A 2 3.37 9.37 8.79
N ARG A 3 4.43 8.59 8.63
CA ARG A 3 5.72 9.07 8.16
C ARG A 3 5.45 9.82 6.85
N GLN A 4 5.45 11.15 6.86
CA GLN A 4 5.62 11.92 5.63
C GLN A 4 6.98 11.52 5.07
N LEU A 5 6.97 10.48 4.27
CA LEU A 5 8.12 10.04 3.48
C LEU A 5 8.57 11.27 2.69
N SER A 6 9.74 11.79 3.05
CA SER A 6 10.48 12.74 2.23
C SER A 6 10.33 12.25 0.78
N ALA A 7 9.67 13.05 -0.05
CA ALA A 7 9.42 12.70 -1.45
C ALA A 7 10.78 12.45 -2.12
N LYS A 8 11.23 11.20 -2.12
CA LYS A 8 12.34 10.78 -2.97
C LYS A 8 11.89 11.06 -4.39
N LYS A 9 12.72 11.79 -5.14
CA LYS A 9 12.42 11.99 -6.56
C LYS A 9 12.22 10.62 -7.19
N PRO A 10 11.19 10.45 -8.03
CA PRO A 10 10.95 9.20 -8.74
C PRO A 10 12.21 8.81 -9.52
N LYS A 11 12.60 7.54 -9.43
CA LYS A 11 13.79 6.99 -10.11
C LYS A 11 13.54 6.82 -11.61
N HIS A 12 12.32 6.37 -11.97
CA HIS A 12 11.88 6.04 -13.33
C HIS A 12 10.72 6.94 -13.79
N LEU A 13 10.93 8.27 -13.70
CA LEU A 13 9.89 9.28 -13.98
C LEU A 13 9.23 9.09 -15.36
N GLY A 14 9.98 8.74 -16.39
CA GLY A 14 9.44 8.53 -17.75
C GLY A 14 8.49 7.33 -17.82
N TYR A 15 8.85 6.22 -17.18
CA TYR A 15 8.01 5.03 -17.10
C TYR A 15 6.72 5.32 -16.32
N THR A 16 6.84 5.88 -15.12
CA THR A 16 5.71 6.21 -14.25
C THR A 16 4.71 7.16 -14.94
N LEU A 17 5.24 8.20 -15.60
CA LEU A 17 4.41 9.14 -16.35
C LEU A 17 3.70 8.46 -17.53
N ARG A 18 4.40 7.62 -18.28
CA ARG A 18 3.82 6.86 -19.40
C ARG A 18 2.70 5.93 -18.94
N THR A 19 2.92 5.21 -17.83
CA THR A 19 1.92 4.28 -17.27
C THR A 19 0.71 5.05 -16.73
N LEU A 20 0.92 6.15 -16.01
CA LEU A 20 -0.17 7.00 -15.55
C LEU A 20 -0.97 7.59 -16.73
N MET A 21 -0.29 8.07 -17.77
CA MET A 21 -0.92 8.55 -18.99
C MET A 21 -1.69 7.45 -19.74
N ALA A 22 -1.26 6.19 -19.67
CA ALA A 22 -2.01 5.07 -20.22
C ALA A 22 -3.34 4.84 -19.49
N TYR A 23 -3.34 4.91 -18.15
CA TYR A 23 -4.58 4.87 -17.36
C TYR A 23 -5.50 6.05 -17.66
N MET A 24 -4.95 7.26 -17.72
CA MET A 24 -5.68 8.46 -18.12
C MET A 24 -6.24 8.34 -19.54
N GLY A 25 -5.51 7.73 -20.46
CA GLY A 25 -5.90 7.51 -21.85
C GLY A 25 -7.15 6.62 -22.02
N ARG A 26 -7.43 5.74 -21.05
CA ARG A 26 -8.69 4.96 -21.03
C ARG A 26 -9.92 5.87 -20.93
N HIS A 27 -9.77 7.07 -20.35
CA HIS A 27 -10.82 8.07 -20.15
C HIS A 27 -10.60 9.36 -20.96
N LYS A 28 -9.95 9.26 -22.12
CA LYS A 28 -9.52 10.39 -22.98
C LYS A 28 -10.61 11.42 -23.32
N PHE A 29 -11.86 10.98 -23.50
CA PHE A 29 -12.96 11.92 -23.81
C PHE A 29 -13.30 12.84 -22.63
N LEU A 30 -13.28 12.34 -21.40
CA LEU A 30 -13.48 13.17 -20.21
C LEU A 30 -12.32 14.16 -20.01
N LEU A 31 -11.09 13.71 -20.20
CA LEU A 31 -9.92 14.57 -20.08
C LEU A 31 -9.85 15.63 -21.20
N LEU A 32 -10.26 15.29 -22.42
CA LEU A 32 -10.39 16.25 -23.51
C LEU A 32 -11.45 17.31 -23.18
N ALA A 33 -12.61 16.89 -22.65
CA ALA A 33 -13.64 17.82 -22.21
C ALA A 33 -13.12 18.76 -21.11
N VAL A 34 -12.36 18.24 -20.13
CA VAL A 34 -11.70 19.05 -19.11
C VAL A 34 -10.74 20.06 -19.74
N ALA A 35 -9.86 19.62 -20.65
CA ALA A 35 -8.89 20.50 -21.30
C ALA A 35 -9.57 21.62 -22.09
N VAL A 36 -10.65 21.32 -22.82
CA VAL A 36 -11.44 22.32 -23.55
C VAL A 36 -12.09 23.31 -22.57
N LEU A 37 -12.77 22.83 -21.53
CA LEU A 37 -13.45 23.69 -20.57
C LEU A 37 -12.47 24.56 -19.76
N VAL A 38 -11.31 24.02 -19.37
CA VAL A 38 -10.23 24.80 -18.72
C VAL A 38 -9.72 25.89 -19.65
N THR A 39 -9.51 25.56 -20.94
CA THR A 39 -9.08 26.54 -21.94
C THR A 39 -10.10 27.66 -22.12
N VAL A 40 -11.38 27.31 -22.24
CA VAL A 40 -12.48 28.30 -22.34
C VAL A 40 -12.51 29.19 -21.09
N SER A 41 -12.42 28.61 -19.91
CA SER A 41 -12.40 29.39 -18.65
C SER A 41 -11.19 30.33 -18.56
N ALA A 42 -10.00 29.85 -18.91
CA ALA A 42 -8.78 30.67 -18.89
C ALA A 42 -8.82 31.81 -19.91
N LEU A 43 -9.29 31.53 -21.13
CA LEU A 43 -9.46 32.54 -22.17
C LEU A 43 -10.54 33.55 -21.81
N ALA A 44 -11.65 33.12 -21.21
CA ALA A 44 -12.69 34.02 -20.72
C ALA A 44 -12.15 35.00 -19.66
N ASN A 45 -11.28 34.53 -18.76
CA ASN A 45 -10.62 35.39 -17.77
C ASN A 45 -9.70 36.44 -18.43
N LEU A 46 -8.86 36.00 -19.40
CA LEU A 46 -7.99 36.91 -20.15
C LEU A 46 -8.77 37.95 -20.98
N LEU A 47 -9.79 37.50 -21.72
CA LEU A 47 -10.64 38.36 -22.52
C LEU A 47 -11.46 39.31 -21.64
N GLY A 48 -12.01 38.85 -20.51
CA GLY A 48 -12.71 39.69 -19.56
C GLY A 48 -11.84 40.80 -19.00
N THR A 49 -10.57 40.50 -18.70
CA THR A 49 -9.59 41.54 -18.30
C THR A 49 -9.27 42.48 -19.45
N TYR A 50 -9.13 42.00 -20.69
CA TYR A 50 -8.90 42.85 -21.87
C TYR A 50 -10.08 43.80 -22.14
N MET A 51 -11.33 43.36 -21.89
CA MET A 51 -12.55 44.14 -22.09
C MET A 51 -12.60 45.42 -21.25
N ILE A 52 -11.78 45.56 -20.21
CA ILE A 52 -11.61 46.84 -19.49
C ILE A 52 -11.22 47.97 -20.45
N ARG A 53 -10.38 47.68 -21.46
CA ARG A 53 -9.95 48.66 -22.46
C ARG A 53 -11.11 49.27 -23.22
N PRO A 54 -11.94 48.50 -23.97
CA PRO A 54 -13.07 49.09 -24.71
C PRO A 54 -14.14 49.70 -23.79
N VAL A 55 -14.33 49.19 -22.58
CA VAL A 55 -15.27 49.72 -21.58
C VAL A 55 -14.85 51.13 -21.14
N VAL A 56 -13.57 51.31 -20.74
CA VAL A 56 -13.03 52.61 -20.30
C VAL A 56 -12.98 53.60 -21.45
N ASN A 57 -12.54 53.19 -22.63
CA ASN A 57 -12.50 54.07 -23.81
C ASN A 57 -13.90 54.45 -24.31
N GLY A 58 -14.86 53.49 -24.23
CA GLY A 58 -16.25 53.77 -24.56
C GLY A 58 -16.93 54.75 -23.63
N LEU A 59 -16.62 54.73 -22.33
CA LEU A 59 -17.09 55.70 -21.37
C LEU A 59 -16.55 57.13 -21.69
N ALA A 60 -15.27 57.21 -22.08
CA ALA A 60 -14.63 58.48 -22.39
C ALA A 60 -15.15 59.15 -23.69
N GLN A 61 -15.62 58.35 -24.65
CA GLN A 61 -15.99 58.81 -26.00
C GLN A 61 -17.46 58.60 -26.34
N GLY A 62 -18.12 57.57 -25.82
CA GLY A 62 -19.42 57.08 -26.26
C GLY A 62 -20.56 57.20 -25.25
N GLY A 63 -20.30 57.70 -24.06
CA GLY A 63 -21.30 57.89 -23.02
C GLY A 63 -21.87 56.60 -22.39
N MET A 64 -23.06 56.70 -21.78
CA MET A 64 -23.67 55.65 -20.96
C MET A 64 -24.03 54.38 -21.76
N GLU A 65 -24.44 54.50 -23.01
CA GLU A 65 -24.85 53.36 -23.84
C GLU A 65 -23.66 52.46 -24.20
N ALA A 66 -22.51 53.06 -24.54
CA ALA A 66 -21.28 52.31 -24.82
C ALA A 66 -20.76 51.60 -23.56
N LEU A 67 -20.88 52.22 -22.40
CA LEU A 67 -20.56 51.62 -21.12
C LEU A 67 -21.44 50.38 -20.85
N LEU A 68 -22.78 50.53 -20.96
CA LEU A 68 -23.72 49.43 -20.70
C LEU A 68 -23.49 48.24 -21.64
N ARG A 69 -23.26 48.48 -22.93
CA ARG A 69 -22.93 47.41 -23.90
C ARG A 69 -21.63 46.71 -23.51
N GLY A 70 -20.59 47.45 -23.16
CA GLY A 70 -19.28 46.88 -22.75
C GLY A 70 -19.39 46.05 -21.47
N VAL A 71 -20.09 46.57 -20.46
CA VAL A 71 -20.32 45.84 -19.20
C VAL A 71 -21.13 44.55 -19.41
N THR A 72 -22.22 44.61 -20.21
CA THR A 72 -23.06 43.45 -20.51
C THR A 72 -22.25 42.35 -21.23
N LEU A 73 -21.44 42.74 -22.22
CA LEU A 73 -20.58 41.81 -22.96
C LEU A 73 -19.52 41.18 -22.05
N THR A 74 -18.89 41.97 -21.18
CA THR A 74 -17.92 41.49 -20.19
C THR A 74 -18.55 40.54 -19.20
N ALA A 75 -19.77 40.84 -18.71
CA ALA A 75 -20.53 39.96 -17.83
C ALA A 75 -20.83 38.62 -18.51
N GLY A 76 -21.22 38.65 -19.79
CA GLY A 76 -21.44 37.41 -20.58
C GLY A 76 -20.18 36.56 -20.71
N ILE A 77 -19.01 37.19 -20.97
CA ILE A 77 -17.71 36.47 -21.04
C ILE A 77 -17.38 35.82 -19.70
N TYR A 78 -17.53 36.53 -18.58
CA TYR A 78 -17.25 35.97 -17.26
C TYR A 78 -18.26 34.89 -16.87
N LEU A 79 -19.54 35.01 -17.28
CA LEU A 79 -20.55 33.95 -17.05
C LEU A 79 -20.16 32.65 -17.78
N ILE A 80 -19.76 32.76 -19.05
CA ILE A 80 -19.26 31.62 -19.83
C ILE A 80 -18.04 30.99 -19.12
N GLY A 81 -17.09 31.85 -18.68
CA GLY A 81 -15.91 31.42 -17.94
C GLY A 81 -16.24 30.67 -16.63
N ALA A 82 -17.23 31.19 -15.87
CA ALA A 82 -17.69 30.57 -14.63
C ALA A 82 -18.40 29.23 -14.87
N LEU A 83 -19.27 29.15 -15.88
CA LEU A 83 -19.91 27.90 -16.26
C LEU A 83 -18.89 26.85 -16.75
N ALA A 84 -17.89 27.26 -17.53
CA ALA A 84 -16.80 26.41 -17.95
C ALA A 84 -15.95 25.94 -16.75
N ALA A 85 -15.71 26.83 -15.78
CA ALA A 85 -14.98 26.50 -14.55
C ALA A 85 -15.73 25.46 -13.72
N TRP A 86 -17.01 25.64 -13.51
CA TRP A 86 -17.86 24.65 -12.85
C TRP A 86 -17.88 23.32 -13.60
N GLY A 87 -18.02 23.36 -14.93
CA GLY A 87 -18.04 22.19 -15.79
C GLY A 87 -16.76 21.38 -15.74
N TYR A 88 -15.57 22.04 -15.87
CA TYR A 88 -14.31 21.29 -15.81
C TYR A 88 -14.04 20.70 -14.42
N THR A 89 -14.41 21.39 -13.35
CA THR A 89 -14.22 20.88 -11.98
C THR A 89 -15.02 19.59 -11.77
N GLN A 90 -16.32 19.59 -12.14
CA GLN A 90 -17.16 18.40 -12.01
C GLN A 90 -16.68 17.24 -12.91
N THR A 91 -16.27 17.55 -14.14
CA THR A 91 -15.80 16.55 -15.09
C THR A 91 -14.46 15.97 -14.66
N MET A 92 -13.57 16.80 -14.09
CA MET A 92 -12.26 16.35 -13.60
C MET A 92 -12.40 15.38 -12.43
N VAL A 93 -13.27 15.67 -11.46
CA VAL A 93 -13.56 14.75 -10.35
C VAL A 93 -14.04 13.39 -10.87
N LYS A 94 -14.98 13.39 -11.84
CA LYS A 94 -15.47 12.13 -12.44
C LYS A 94 -14.34 11.38 -13.18
N ALA A 95 -13.50 12.07 -13.92
CA ALA A 95 -12.38 11.48 -14.63
C ALA A 95 -11.34 10.89 -13.66
N ALA A 96 -10.95 11.64 -12.64
CA ALA A 96 -9.99 11.21 -11.62
C ALA A 96 -10.50 9.96 -10.88
N GLN A 97 -11.76 9.96 -10.42
CA GLN A 97 -12.32 8.80 -9.71
C GLN A 97 -12.37 7.53 -10.57
N LYS A 98 -12.63 7.65 -11.88
CA LYS A 98 -12.55 6.50 -12.80
C LYS A 98 -11.12 5.97 -12.96
N VAL A 99 -10.15 6.86 -13.12
CA VAL A 99 -8.72 6.46 -13.19
C VAL A 99 -8.29 5.77 -11.90
N LEU A 100 -8.66 6.30 -10.74
CA LEU A 100 -8.33 5.70 -9.44
C LEU A 100 -9.01 4.36 -9.22
N PHE A 101 -10.27 4.23 -9.65
CA PHE A 101 -10.98 2.94 -9.61
C PHE A 101 -10.23 1.88 -10.41
N ASP A 102 -9.80 2.21 -11.65
CA ASP A 102 -9.04 1.28 -12.48
C ASP A 102 -7.70 0.91 -11.84
N ILE A 103 -6.95 1.89 -11.30
CA ILE A 103 -5.67 1.63 -10.62
C ILE A 103 -5.88 0.72 -9.40
N ARG A 104 -6.85 1.03 -8.52
CA ARG A 104 -7.11 0.20 -7.33
C ARG A 104 -7.54 -1.21 -7.69
N ARG A 105 -8.41 -1.37 -8.70
CA ARG A 105 -8.87 -2.67 -9.18
C ARG A 105 -7.70 -3.49 -9.73
N ASP A 106 -6.90 -2.90 -10.62
CA ASP A 106 -5.80 -3.60 -11.28
C ASP A 106 -4.68 -3.93 -10.27
N LEU A 107 -4.40 -3.02 -9.32
CA LEU A 107 -3.46 -3.26 -8.21
C LEU A 107 -3.92 -4.42 -7.33
N PHE A 108 -5.18 -4.42 -6.88
CA PHE A 108 -5.71 -5.49 -6.04
C PHE A 108 -5.71 -6.84 -6.75
N ALA A 109 -6.16 -6.87 -8.02
CA ALA A 109 -6.15 -8.07 -8.83
C ALA A 109 -4.73 -8.63 -9.04
N HIS A 110 -3.73 -7.75 -9.16
CA HIS A 110 -2.33 -8.15 -9.31
C HIS A 110 -1.77 -8.69 -7.99
N LEU A 111 -2.01 -8.01 -6.86
CA LEU A 111 -1.56 -8.46 -5.53
C LEU A 111 -2.06 -9.86 -5.17
N GLN A 112 -3.28 -10.23 -5.59
CA GLN A 112 -3.82 -11.58 -5.37
C GLN A 112 -3.04 -12.68 -6.12
N LYS A 113 -2.24 -12.31 -7.11
CA LYS A 113 -1.44 -13.24 -7.92
C LYS A 113 0.04 -13.25 -7.57
N LEU A 114 0.46 -12.42 -6.61
CA LEU A 114 1.86 -12.36 -6.21
C LEU A 114 2.25 -13.56 -5.34
N PRO A 115 3.51 -14.03 -5.46
CA PRO A 115 4.03 -15.09 -4.60
C PRO A 115 4.11 -14.64 -3.15
N LEU A 116 4.04 -15.59 -2.20
CA LEU A 116 4.11 -15.32 -0.76
C LEU A 116 5.38 -14.55 -0.36
N ARG A 117 6.50 -14.80 -1.07
CA ARG A 117 7.77 -14.06 -0.91
C ARG A 117 7.61 -12.55 -0.93
N PHE A 118 6.67 -12.03 -1.72
CA PHE A 118 6.41 -10.58 -1.79
C PHE A 118 5.90 -10.04 -0.45
N PHE A 119 5.03 -10.80 0.22
CA PHE A 119 4.42 -10.43 1.50
C PHE A 119 5.37 -10.66 2.67
N ASP A 120 6.17 -11.74 2.63
CA ASP A 120 7.14 -12.08 3.68
C ASP A 120 8.29 -11.07 3.77
N THR A 121 8.67 -10.47 2.63
CA THR A 121 9.77 -9.49 2.56
C THR A 121 9.34 -8.04 2.82
N ARG A 122 8.05 -7.77 2.94
CA ARG A 122 7.50 -6.41 3.10
C ARG A 122 6.61 -6.29 4.33
N ARG A 123 6.60 -5.11 4.94
CA ARG A 123 5.70 -4.85 6.06
C ARG A 123 4.27 -4.67 5.55
N HIS A 124 3.28 -5.22 6.25
CA HIS A 124 1.85 -5.06 5.92
C HIS A 124 1.45 -3.59 5.75
N GLY A 125 1.99 -2.70 6.60
CA GLY A 125 1.74 -1.26 6.50
C GLY A 125 2.23 -0.63 5.20
N ASP A 126 3.33 -1.13 4.62
CA ASP A 126 3.86 -0.64 3.35
C ASP A 126 2.93 -1.05 2.19
N VAL A 127 2.41 -2.29 2.22
CA VAL A 127 1.44 -2.77 1.22
C VAL A 127 0.12 -2.01 1.32
N MET A 128 -0.37 -1.77 2.55
CA MET A 128 -1.58 -0.97 2.77
C MET A 128 -1.41 0.48 2.31
N SER A 129 -0.20 1.05 2.43
CA SER A 129 0.10 2.41 1.98
C SER A 129 -0.11 2.60 0.48
N TYR A 130 0.04 1.55 -0.35
CA TYR A 130 -0.26 1.63 -1.78
C TYR A 130 -1.73 1.99 -2.06
N PHE A 131 -2.67 1.42 -1.29
CA PHE A 131 -4.12 1.66 -1.46
C PHE A 131 -4.62 2.96 -0.82
N THR A 132 -3.93 3.42 0.21
CA THR A 132 -4.29 4.62 0.97
C THR A 132 -3.45 5.82 0.51
N ASN A 133 -2.31 6.06 1.14
CA ASN A 133 -1.52 7.27 0.95
C ASN A 133 -1.07 7.50 -0.50
N ASP A 134 -0.62 6.45 -1.21
CA ASP A 134 -0.07 6.60 -2.55
C ASP A 134 -1.17 6.88 -3.58
N VAL A 135 -2.27 6.13 -3.52
CA VAL A 135 -3.42 6.36 -4.40
C VAL A 135 -4.12 7.68 -4.09
N ASP A 136 -4.21 8.09 -2.81
CA ASP A 136 -4.78 9.39 -2.42
C ASP A 136 -3.90 10.55 -2.93
N THR A 137 -2.57 10.41 -2.88
CA THR A 137 -1.66 11.40 -3.46
C THR A 137 -1.84 11.53 -4.98
N ILE A 138 -2.06 10.41 -5.69
CA ILE A 138 -2.40 10.41 -7.13
C ILE A 138 -3.76 11.10 -7.34
N SER A 139 -4.76 10.84 -6.49
CA SER A 139 -6.07 11.48 -6.52
C SER A 139 -5.98 13.00 -6.44
N ASP A 140 -5.24 13.48 -5.45
CA ASP A 140 -5.05 14.92 -5.22
C ASP A 140 -4.35 15.59 -6.41
N ALA A 141 -3.33 14.94 -6.97
CA ALA A 141 -2.65 15.45 -8.16
C ALA A 141 -3.55 15.50 -9.39
N LEU A 142 -4.33 14.46 -9.64
CA LEU A 142 -5.27 14.44 -10.75
C LEU A 142 -6.36 15.51 -10.59
N ASN A 143 -6.98 15.59 -9.42
CA ASN A 143 -8.07 16.52 -9.18
C ASN A 143 -7.62 17.99 -9.22
N ASN A 144 -6.48 18.30 -8.61
CA ASN A 144 -6.06 19.69 -8.40
C ASN A 144 -5.00 20.12 -9.41
N SER A 145 -4.00 19.27 -9.73
CA SER A 145 -2.83 19.73 -10.48
C SER A 145 -3.05 19.70 -11.98
N PHE A 146 -3.78 18.73 -12.51
CA PHE A 146 -3.95 18.58 -13.97
C PHE A 146 -4.61 19.80 -14.61
N ALA A 147 -5.78 20.21 -14.12
CA ALA A 147 -6.50 21.37 -14.62
C ALA A 147 -5.73 22.67 -14.35
N MET A 148 -5.13 22.80 -13.14
CA MET A 148 -4.43 24.02 -12.72
C MET A 148 -3.11 24.23 -13.48
N VAL A 149 -2.39 23.18 -13.88
CA VAL A 149 -1.20 23.30 -14.73
C VAL A 149 -1.58 23.85 -16.11
N ILE A 150 -2.63 23.32 -16.74
CA ILE A 150 -3.13 23.81 -18.04
C ILE A 150 -3.58 25.28 -17.91
N GLN A 151 -4.38 25.58 -16.89
CA GLN A 151 -4.89 26.92 -16.63
C GLN A 151 -3.75 27.92 -16.40
N SER A 152 -2.79 27.59 -15.53
CA SER A 152 -1.64 28.45 -15.23
C SER A 152 -0.77 28.70 -16.46
N PHE A 153 -0.55 27.69 -17.27
CA PHE A 153 0.20 27.84 -18.53
C PHE A 153 -0.48 28.83 -19.49
N ILE A 154 -1.79 28.65 -19.73
CA ILE A 154 -2.58 29.53 -20.57
C ILE A 154 -2.58 30.95 -20.00
N GLN A 155 -2.73 31.10 -18.68
CA GLN A 155 -2.73 32.38 -18.00
C GLN A 155 -1.38 33.10 -18.13
N VAL A 156 -0.26 32.39 -17.91
CA VAL A 156 1.08 33.02 -18.05
C VAL A 156 1.35 33.45 -19.48
N VAL A 157 1.17 32.55 -20.43
CA VAL A 157 1.41 32.83 -21.85
C VAL A 157 0.44 33.92 -22.34
N GLY A 158 -0.85 33.79 -22.02
CA GLY A 158 -1.88 34.74 -22.42
C GLY A 158 -1.66 36.12 -21.83
N THR A 159 -1.31 36.22 -20.54
CA THR A 159 -1.01 37.50 -19.88
C THR A 159 0.20 38.20 -20.52
N LEU A 160 1.30 37.45 -20.76
CA LEU A 160 2.47 38.01 -21.43
C LEU A 160 2.12 38.50 -22.85
N THR A 161 1.36 37.71 -23.61
CA THR A 161 0.90 38.09 -24.95
C THR A 161 0.05 39.37 -24.90
N MET A 162 -0.89 39.47 -23.95
CA MET A 162 -1.74 40.68 -23.80
C MET A 162 -0.94 41.91 -23.40
N LEU A 163 0.05 41.75 -22.51
CA LEU A 163 0.95 42.85 -22.15
C LEU A 163 1.73 43.38 -23.38
N PHE A 164 2.23 42.46 -24.23
CA PHE A 164 2.91 42.87 -25.47
C PHE A 164 1.98 43.59 -26.47
N ILE A 165 0.75 43.05 -26.66
CA ILE A 165 -0.25 43.63 -27.56
C ILE A 165 -0.69 45.03 -27.10
N LEU A 166 -0.89 45.20 -25.78
CA LEU A 166 -1.34 46.47 -25.22
C LEU A 166 -0.26 47.53 -25.28
N ASN A 167 0.97 47.26 -24.86
CA ASN A 167 2.10 48.18 -24.93
C ASN A 167 3.46 47.46 -24.73
N TRP A 168 4.19 47.20 -25.83
CA TRP A 168 5.47 46.49 -25.79
C TRP A 168 6.57 47.26 -25.01
N ARG A 169 6.54 48.60 -25.00
CA ARG A 169 7.54 49.43 -24.29
C ARG A 169 7.40 49.27 -22.78
N LEU A 170 6.18 49.32 -22.26
CA LEU A 170 5.91 49.07 -20.84
C LEU A 170 6.25 47.61 -20.46
N THR A 171 6.07 46.66 -21.38
CA THR A 171 6.38 45.27 -21.14
C THR A 171 7.86 45.02 -20.89
N LEU A 172 8.76 45.79 -21.50
CA LEU A 172 10.20 45.72 -21.18
C LEU A 172 10.49 46.11 -19.73
N VAL A 173 9.81 47.14 -19.21
CA VAL A 173 9.94 47.56 -17.81
C VAL A 173 9.45 46.48 -16.87
N VAL A 174 8.30 45.91 -17.18
CA VAL A 174 7.73 44.78 -16.43
C VAL A 174 8.66 43.57 -16.43
N ALA A 175 9.29 43.27 -17.57
CA ALA A 175 10.24 42.16 -17.69
C ALA A 175 11.46 42.33 -16.77
N VAL A 176 12.00 43.53 -16.64
CA VAL A 176 13.11 43.83 -15.71
C VAL A 176 12.70 43.56 -14.27
N CYS A 177 11.49 44.00 -13.86
CA CYS A 177 10.98 43.71 -12.51
C CYS A 177 10.77 42.23 -12.26
N TYR A 178 10.30 41.46 -13.26
CA TYR A 178 10.17 39.98 -13.13
C TYR A 178 11.53 39.28 -13.03
N VAL A 179 12.55 39.74 -13.74
CA VAL A 179 13.92 39.21 -13.57
C VAL A 179 14.41 39.47 -12.14
N ALA A 180 14.20 40.67 -11.59
CA ALA A 180 14.56 40.98 -10.21
C ALA A 180 13.81 40.07 -9.21
N MET A 181 12.51 39.84 -9.43
CA MET A 181 11.68 38.95 -8.64
C MET A 181 12.20 37.49 -8.72
N PHE A 182 12.54 37.01 -9.91
CA PHE A 182 13.09 35.67 -10.10
C PHE A 182 14.43 35.46 -9.40
N LEU A 183 15.32 36.42 -9.46
CA LEU A 183 16.59 36.41 -8.76
C LEU A 183 16.40 36.35 -7.24
N TYR A 184 15.46 37.13 -6.70
CA TYR A 184 15.11 37.08 -5.28
C TYR A 184 14.54 35.71 -4.88
N ILE A 185 13.60 35.16 -5.65
CA ILE A 185 13.01 33.82 -5.39
C ILE A 185 14.10 32.74 -5.40
N ARG A 186 15.01 32.78 -6.38
CA ARG A 186 16.14 31.85 -6.47
C ARG A 186 17.07 31.92 -5.26
N PHE A 187 17.39 33.14 -4.81
CA PHE A 187 18.23 33.37 -3.65
C PHE A 187 17.58 32.87 -2.35
N SER A 188 16.36 33.32 -2.08
CA SER A 188 15.61 32.95 -0.87
C SER A 188 15.28 31.46 -0.85
N GLY A 189 14.86 30.89 -1.98
CA GLY A 189 14.55 29.47 -2.13
C GLY A 189 15.75 28.54 -1.88
N LYS A 190 16.95 28.93 -2.32
CA LYS A 190 18.19 28.17 -2.03
C LYS A 190 18.46 28.09 -0.53
N ARG A 191 18.29 29.18 0.19
CA ARG A 191 18.50 29.24 1.65
C ARG A 191 17.37 28.51 2.40
N SER A 192 16.14 28.74 2.05
CA SER A 192 14.97 28.06 2.59
C SER A 192 15.13 26.52 2.49
N LYS A 193 15.52 26.00 1.32
CA LYS A 193 15.76 24.56 1.11
C LYS A 193 16.85 24.00 2.02
N ALA A 194 17.90 24.75 2.33
CA ALA A 194 18.95 24.31 3.25
C ALA A 194 18.43 24.17 4.69
N TYR A 195 17.62 25.15 5.14
CA TYR A 195 16.99 25.08 6.47
C TYR A 195 15.91 23.99 6.55
N TYR A 196 15.09 23.82 5.52
CA TYR A 196 14.11 22.71 5.48
C TYR A 196 14.77 21.33 5.58
N ARG A 197 15.93 21.13 4.93
CA ARG A 197 16.68 19.87 5.11
C ARG A 197 17.14 19.65 6.55
N ARG A 198 17.63 20.72 7.20
CA ARG A 198 18.03 20.65 8.62
C ARG A 198 16.82 20.39 9.51
N GLN A 199 15.71 21.07 9.28
CA GLN A 199 14.46 20.83 10.00
C GLN A 199 13.99 19.38 9.87
N GLN A 200 14.01 18.83 8.64
CA GLN A 200 13.60 17.45 8.40
C GLN A 200 14.55 16.44 9.09
N ALA A 201 15.85 16.70 9.11
CA ALA A 201 16.81 15.87 9.83
C ALA A 201 16.56 15.91 11.34
N SER A 202 16.39 17.12 11.91
CA SER A 202 16.11 17.28 13.34
C SER A 202 14.75 16.68 13.74
N LEU A 203 13.74 16.74 12.86
CA LEU A 203 12.44 16.10 13.07
C LEU A 203 12.59 14.58 13.11
N GLY A 204 13.30 13.98 12.15
CA GLY A 204 13.54 12.54 12.12
C GLY A 204 14.32 12.03 13.35
N ASP A 205 15.29 12.81 13.82
CA ASP A 205 16.07 12.49 15.03
C ASP A 205 15.19 12.59 16.31
N LEU A 206 14.29 13.57 16.37
CA LEU A 206 13.34 13.71 17.48
C LEU A 206 12.27 12.60 17.44
N ASP A 207 11.71 12.31 16.27
CA ASP A 207 10.67 11.26 16.11
C ASP A 207 11.24 9.88 16.50
N GLY A 208 12.46 9.55 16.04
CA GLY A 208 13.13 8.30 16.41
C GLY A 208 13.35 8.19 17.93
N TYR A 209 13.74 9.29 18.56
CA TYR A 209 13.91 9.33 20.03
C TYR A 209 12.57 9.14 20.76
N ILE A 210 11.49 9.79 20.30
CA ILE A 210 10.15 9.63 20.88
C ILE A 210 9.69 8.16 20.73
N GLU A 211 9.83 7.56 19.54
CA GLU A 211 9.43 6.17 19.28
C GLU A 211 10.17 5.22 20.24
N GLU A 212 11.50 5.39 20.41
CA GLU A 212 12.32 4.58 21.31
C GLU A 212 11.87 4.72 22.77
N MET A 213 11.68 5.96 23.25
CA MET A 213 11.30 6.20 24.64
C MET A 213 9.86 5.75 24.95
N VAL A 214 8.93 5.89 24.00
CA VAL A 214 7.55 5.40 24.15
C VAL A 214 7.50 3.87 24.15
N ALA A 215 8.23 3.22 23.23
CA ALA A 215 8.34 1.76 23.21
C ALA A 215 9.00 1.21 24.48
N GLY A 216 10.03 1.91 24.97
CA GLY A 216 10.77 1.56 26.20
C GLY A 216 10.16 2.13 27.49
N GLN A 217 8.93 2.66 27.50
CA GLN A 217 8.38 3.40 28.65
C GLN A 217 8.37 2.61 29.98
N LYS A 218 8.17 1.28 29.92
CA LYS A 218 8.26 0.42 31.12
C LYS A 218 9.67 0.45 31.72
N VAL A 219 10.70 0.41 30.89
CA VAL A 219 12.11 0.45 31.31
C VAL A 219 12.43 1.84 31.90
N VAL A 220 12.02 2.91 31.20
CA VAL A 220 12.17 4.29 31.70
C VAL A 220 11.61 4.44 33.10
N LYS A 221 10.39 3.90 33.36
CA LYS A 221 9.71 3.95 34.64
C LYS A 221 10.43 3.16 35.75
N VAL A 222 10.85 1.93 35.44
CA VAL A 222 11.53 1.05 36.39
C VAL A 222 12.86 1.66 36.86
N PHE A 223 13.58 2.34 35.98
CA PHE A 223 14.89 2.94 36.29
C PHE A 223 14.83 4.43 36.64
N ASN A 224 13.62 5.05 36.73
CA ASN A 224 13.41 6.46 37.07
C ASN A 224 14.20 7.44 36.18
N HIS A 225 14.28 7.17 34.87
CA HIS A 225 15.06 7.96 33.90
C HIS A 225 14.28 9.11 33.26
N GLU A 226 13.07 9.46 33.73
CA GLU A 226 12.20 10.48 33.11
C GLU A 226 12.85 11.86 33.00
N ARG A 227 13.62 12.25 34.05
CA ARG A 227 14.29 13.56 34.04
C ARG A 227 15.35 13.68 32.98
N GLU A 228 16.16 12.64 32.80
CA GLU A 228 17.22 12.61 31.81
C GLU A 228 16.63 12.53 30.39
N ASN A 229 15.60 11.72 30.19
CA ASN A 229 14.89 11.65 28.93
C ASN A 229 14.24 13.00 28.57
N LEU A 230 13.68 13.71 29.53
CA LEU A 230 13.14 15.04 29.30
C LEU A 230 14.24 16.07 28.92
N ARG A 231 15.46 15.94 29.49
CA ARG A 231 16.59 16.79 29.13
C ARG A 231 17.01 16.54 27.67
N CYS A 232 17.21 15.28 27.28
CA CYS A 232 17.55 14.90 25.92
C CYS A 232 16.46 15.32 24.91
N PHE A 233 15.18 15.14 25.26
CA PHE A 233 14.07 15.60 24.43
C PHE A 233 14.12 17.12 24.21
N ARG A 234 14.36 17.90 25.27
CA ARG A 234 14.46 19.38 25.17
C ARG A 234 15.59 19.81 24.24
N GLU A 235 16.76 19.17 24.29
CA GLU A 235 17.90 19.47 23.43
C GLU A 235 17.55 19.22 21.95
N LYS A 236 16.96 18.06 21.65
CA LYS A 236 16.53 17.69 20.28
C LYS A 236 15.40 18.60 19.79
N ASN A 237 14.42 18.91 20.63
CA ASN A 237 13.31 19.79 20.29
C ASN A 237 13.78 21.24 20.07
N GLU A 238 14.76 21.71 20.81
CA GLU A 238 15.37 23.02 20.60
C GLU A 238 16.15 23.10 19.27
N ALA A 239 16.85 22.02 18.89
CA ALA A 239 17.47 21.92 17.58
C ALA A 239 16.44 21.99 16.45
N LEU A 240 15.32 21.27 16.59
CA LEU A 240 14.19 21.32 15.65
C LEU A 240 13.58 22.74 15.61
N ARG A 241 13.35 23.39 16.74
CA ARG A 241 12.83 24.75 16.81
C ARG A 241 13.71 25.74 16.05
N LYS A 242 15.04 25.71 16.27
CA LYS A 242 15.99 26.58 15.56
C LYS A 242 15.98 26.37 14.05
N ALA A 243 16.02 25.11 13.63
CA ALA A 243 15.96 24.74 12.20
C ALA A 243 14.61 25.15 11.57
N GLY A 244 13.50 24.91 12.27
CA GLY A 244 12.15 25.27 11.85
C GLY A 244 11.94 26.78 11.75
N THR A 245 12.43 27.55 12.72
CA THR A 245 12.37 29.02 12.68
C THR A 245 13.11 29.55 11.45
N GLY A 246 14.30 29.02 11.14
CA GLY A 246 15.04 29.40 9.94
C GLY A 246 14.31 29.01 8.64
N ALA A 247 13.78 27.78 8.57
CA ALA A 247 13.05 27.30 7.41
C ALA A 247 11.79 28.13 7.12
N GLN A 248 10.96 28.32 8.14
CA GLN A 248 9.71 29.09 8.02
C GLN A 248 9.97 30.60 7.82
N GLY A 249 10.99 31.16 8.47
CA GLY A 249 11.37 32.56 8.31
C GLY A 249 11.69 32.89 6.85
N TYR A 250 12.57 32.12 6.20
CA TYR A 250 12.88 32.33 4.78
C TYR A 250 11.69 32.03 3.86
N ALA A 251 10.88 31.00 4.15
CA ALA A 251 9.68 30.71 3.37
C ALA A 251 8.62 31.82 3.50
N ALA A 252 8.37 32.28 4.72
CA ALA A 252 7.36 33.31 5.00
C ALA A 252 7.70 34.67 4.40
N THR A 253 8.99 35.01 4.21
CA THR A 253 9.39 36.29 3.56
C THR A 253 9.22 36.25 2.04
N MET A 254 9.11 35.08 1.40
CA MET A 254 8.99 35.00 -0.07
C MET A 254 7.73 35.69 -0.61
N VAL A 255 6.57 35.39 -0.03
CA VAL A 255 5.29 35.95 -0.51
C VAL A 255 5.22 37.46 -0.32
N PRO A 256 5.50 38.03 0.88
CA PRO A 256 5.52 39.48 1.06
C PRO A 256 6.51 40.22 0.13
N ALA A 257 7.71 39.64 -0.08
CA ALA A 257 8.69 40.25 -0.96
C ALA A 257 8.24 40.26 -2.43
N VAL A 258 7.70 39.16 -2.93
CA VAL A 258 7.13 39.08 -4.29
C VAL A 258 5.97 40.05 -4.45
N VAL A 259 5.09 40.17 -3.47
CA VAL A 259 3.98 41.11 -3.47
C VAL A 259 4.49 42.56 -3.45
N SER A 260 5.51 42.86 -2.62
CA SER A 260 6.11 44.21 -2.58
C SER A 260 6.77 44.59 -3.91
N ILE A 261 7.53 43.71 -4.53
CA ILE A 261 8.12 43.90 -5.86
C ILE A 261 7.01 44.12 -6.90
N SER A 262 5.91 43.35 -6.81
CA SER A 262 4.75 43.52 -7.70
C SER A 262 4.08 44.89 -7.53
N TYR A 263 3.95 45.43 -6.32
CA TYR A 263 3.41 46.78 -6.08
C TYR A 263 4.36 47.87 -6.59
N ILE A 264 5.67 47.69 -6.40
CA ILE A 264 6.67 48.63 -6.97
C ILE A 264 6.57 48.63 -8.50
N ASN A 265 6.51 47.43 -9.12
CA ASN A 265 6.31 47.29 -10.56
C ASN A 265 5.02 48.00 -11.02
N TYR A 266 3.91 47.77 -10.30
CA TYR A 266 2.63 48.40 -10.59
C TYR A 266 2.74 49.95 -10.53
N ALA A 267 3.39 50.50 -9.50
CA ALA A 267 3.58 51.95 -9.36
C ALA A 267 4.44 52.53 -10.49
N ILE A 268 5.55 51.88 -10.87
CA ILE A 268 6.41 52.29 -11.98
C ILE A 268 5.61 52.28 -13.29
N VAL A 269 4.87 51.21 -13.55
CA VAL A 269 4.06 51.10 -14.77
C VAL A 269 2.94 52.14 -14.80
N ALA A 270 2.29 52.41 -13.66
CA ALA A 270 1.26 53.44 -13.57
C ALA A 270 1.82 54.84 -13.86
N ALA A 271 2.98 55.18 -13.30
CA ALA A 271 3.63 56.49 -13.54
C ALA A 271 4.09 56.65 -15.00
N LEU A 272 4.83 55.66 -15.52
CA LEU A 272 5.32 55.68 -16.90
C LEU A 272 4.17 55.59 -17.93
N GLY A 273 3.20 54.73 -17.69
CA GLY A 273 2.02 54.58 -18.53
C GLY A 273 1.13 55.82 -18.53
N GLY A 274 0.95 56.44 -17.37
CA GLY A 274 0.26 57.73 -17.24
C GLY A 274 0.96 58.85 -18.04
N TYR A 275 2.29 58.96 -17.92
CA TYR A 275 3.08 59.87 -18.74
C TYR A 275 2.92 59.60 -20.25
N MET A 276 2.96 58.34 -20.66
CA MET A 276 2.76 57.92 -22.06
C MET A 276 1.34 58.25 -22.54
N ALA A 277 0.33 58.08 -21.69
CA ALA A 277 -1.05 58.44 -22.02
C ALA A 277 -1.21 59.96 -22.22
N MET A 278 -0.59 60.80 -21.38
CA MET A 278 -0.57 62.24 -21.54
C MET A 278 0.12 62.69 -22.84
N LYS A 279 1.09 61.92 -23.33
CA LYS A 279 1.77 62.19 -24.62
C LYS A 279 1.04 61.54 -25.81
N GLY A 280 -0.12 60.95 -25.65
CA GLY A 280 -0.88 60.30 -26.71
C GLY A 280 -0.25 59.00 -27.25
N MET A 281 0.74 58.45 -26.53
CA MET A 281 1.45 57.19 -26.93
C MET A 281 0.68 55.94 -26.56
N THR A 282 -0.34 56.03 -25.69
CA THR A 282 -1.25 54.95 -25.31
C THR A 282 -2.60 55.55 -24.91
N ASP A 283 -3.68 54.77 -25.02
CA ASP A 283 -5.01 55.19 -24.56
C ASP A 283 -5.24 54.79 -23.09
N VAL A 284 -6.16 55.51 -22.42
CA VAL A 284 -6.45 55.31 -20.98
C VAL A 284 -6.99 53.93 -20.70
N GLY A 285 -7.83 53.39 -21.60
CA GLY A 285 -8.37 52.04 -21.45
C GLY A 285 -7.31 50.94 -21.58
N SER A 286 -6.34 51.13 -22.51
CA SER A 286 -5.18 50.22 -22.60
C SER A 286 -4.35 50.25 -21.32
N LEU A 287 -4.10 51.44 -20.76
CA LEU A 287 -3.37 51.55 -19.50
C LEU A 287 -4.13 50.87 -18.35
N ALA A 288 -5.45 51.08 -18.25
CA ALA A 288 -6.27 50.43 -17.23
C ALA A 288 -6.21 48.91 -17.31
N SER A 289 -6.42 48.30 -18.51
CA SER A 289 -6.28 46.84 -18.72
C SER A 289 -4.86 46.38 -18.43
N TYR A 290 -3.85 47.12 -18.85
CA TYR A 290 -2.44 46.80 -18.65
C TYR A 290 -2.10 46.66 -17.16
N LEU A 291 -2.54 47.63 -16.33
CA LEU A 291 -2.32 47.61 -14.89
C LEU A 291 -2.96 46.39 -14.21
N VAL A 292 -4.14 45.99 -14.66
CA VAL A 292 -4.79 44.78 -14.14
C VAL A 292 -3.99 43.51 -14.53
N PHE A 293 -3.52 43.41 -15.77
CA PHE A 293 -2.68 42.27 -16.21
C PHE A 293 -1.36 42.20 -15.44
N VAL A 294 -0.67 43.33 -15.21
CA VAL A 294 0.56 43.38 -14.39
C VAL A 294 0.31 42.85 -12.98
N ARG A 295 -0.83 43.22 -12.37
CA ARG A 295 -1.19 42.74 -11.02
C ARG A 295 -1.50 41.25 -10.99
N GLN A 296 -2.15 40.73 -12.02
CA GLN A 296 -2.54 39.31 -12.09
C GLN A 296 -1.39 38.38 -12.45
N ALA A 297 -0.33 38.84 -13.11
CA ALA A 297 0.71 37.99 -13.68
C ALA A 297 1.57 37.25 -12.66
N ALA A 298 1.69 37.73 -11.41
CA ALA A 298 2.51 37.09 -10.38
C ALA A 298 1.88 35.80 -9.77
N LEU A 299 0.56 35.71 -9.69
CA LEU A 299 -0.16 34.62 -9.05
C LEU A 299 0.00 33.28 -9.80
N PRO A 300 -0.19 33.20 -11.14
CA PRO A 300 -0.07 31.94 -11.89
C PRO A 300 1.32 31.31 -11.81
N ILE A 301 2.39 32.11 -11.69
CA ILE A 301 3.77 31.63 -11.57
C ILE A 301 3.96 30.88 -10.25
N ASN A 302 3.44 31.43 -9.15
CA ASN A 302 3.48 30.75 -7.84
C ASN A 302 2.65 29.47 -7.84
N GLN A 303 1.46 29.50 -8.41
CA GLN A 303 0.58 28.34 -8.53
C GLN A 303 1.24 27.23 -9.34
N PHE A 304 1.84 27.53 -10.47
CA PHE A 304 2.56 26.58 -11.29
C PHE A 304 3.68 25.87 -10.52
N THR A 305 4.46 26.63 -9.73
CA THR A 305 5.55 26.09 -8.92
C THR A 305 5.04 25.15 -7.83
N GLN A 306 3.95 25.50 -7.14
CA GLN A 306 3.35 24.66 -6.11
C GLN A 306 2.79 23.37 -6.72
N GLN A 307 2.09 23.46 -7.84
CA GLN A 307 1.51 22.30 -8.52
C GLN A 307 2.57 21.34 -9.08
N THR A 308 3.71 21.87 -9.52
CA THR A 308 4.84 21.03 -9.95
C THR A 308 5.36 20.16 -8.80
N ASN A 309 5.47 20.70 -7.59
CA ASN A 309 5.90 19.93 -6.43
C ASN A 309 4.86 18.86 -6.04
N PHE A 310 3.57 19.19 -6.12
CA PHE A 310 2.48 18.24 -5.88
C PHE A 310 2.50 17.09 -6.89
N LEU A 311 2.69 17.42 -8.17
CA LEU A 311 2.77 16.43 -9.24
C LEU A 311 3.98 15.49 -9.05
N LEU A 312 5.14 16.03 -8.64
CA LEU A 312 6.32 15.22 -8.35
C LEU A 312 6.09 14.25 -7.17
N ALA A 313 5.39 14.68 -6.13
CA ALA A 313 5.02 13.82 -5.00
C ALA A 313 4.06 12.71 -5.44
N ALA A 314 3.06 13.04 -6.26
CA ALA A 314 2.13 12.06 -6.81
C ALA A 314 2.80 11.04 -7.74
N LEU A 315 3.76 11.49 -8.55
CA LEU A 315 4.54 10.59 -9.40
C LEU A 315 5.41 9.64 -8.57
N ALA A 316 5.93 10.07 -7.42
CA ALA A 316 6.66 9.18 -6.52
C ALA A 316 5.73 8.14 -5.86
N GLY A 317 4.50 8.50 -5.51
CA GLY A 317 3.48 7.55 -5.05
C GLY A 317 3.06 6.57 -6.16
N ALA A 318 2.81 7.10 -7.37
CA ALA A 318 2.46 6.29 -8.53
C ALA A 318 3.58 5.29 -8.90
N GLU A 319 4.85 5.69 -8.81
CA GLU A 319 6.00 4.81 -9.04
C GLU A 319 5.96 3.59 -8.12
N ARG A 320 5.72 3.78 -6.81
CA ARG A 320 5.62 2.66 -5.86
C ARG A 320 4.46 1.72 -6.18
N VAL A 321 3.30 2.28 -6.54
CA VAL A 321 2.12 1.49 -6.95
C VAL A 321 2.44 0.67 -8.20
N PHE A 322 3.05 1.29 -9.22
CA PHE A 322 3.37 0.58 -10.45
C PHE A 322 4.53 -0.41 -10.29
N GLU A 323 5.55 -0.09 -9.48
CA GLU A 323 6.58 -1.07 -9.10
C GLU A 323 5.99 -2.32 -8.41
N ALA A 324 4.93 -2.16 -7.61
CA ALA A 324 4.23 -3.29 -7.01
C ALA A 324 3.42 -4.08 -8.07
N MET A 325 2.85 -3.40 -9.07
CA MET A 325 2.13 -4.02 -10.18
C MET A 325 3.05 -4.68 -11.23
N ASP A 326 4.31 -4.30 -11.27
CA ASP A 326 5.32 -4.89 -12.17
C ASP A 326 6.02 -6.11 -11.56
N GLN A 327 5.76 -6.44 -10.28
CA GLN A 327 6.34 -7.63 -9.67
C GLN A 327 5.86 -8.89 -10.39
N PRO A 328 6.73 -9.88 -10.59
CA PRO A 328 6.34 -11.12 -11.25
C PRO A 328 5.27 -11.85 -10.45
N VAL A 329 4.23 -12.28 -11.14
CA VAL A 329 3.17 -13.10 -10.56
C VAL A 329 3.68 -14.49 -10.21
N GLU A 330 2.98 -15.20 -9.34
CA GLU A 330 3.31 -16.58 -9.02
C GLU A 330 3.21 -17.45 -10.29
N VAL A 331 4.34 -18.06 -10.67
CA VAL A 331 4.41 -18.94 -11.84
C VAL A 331 3.84 -20.31 -11.48
N ASP A 332 2.94 -20.82 -12.32
CA ASP A 332 2.39 -22.18 -12.21
C ASP A 332 2.47 -22.87 -13.57
N GLU A 333 3.44 -23.79 -13.70
CA GLU A 333 3.65 -24.60 -14.90
C GLU A 333 3.07 -26.01 -14.74
N GLY A 334 2.39 -26.30 -13.62
CA GLY A 334 1.79 -27.59 -13.31
C GLY A 334 0.68 -27.96 -14.30
N GLN A 335 0.71 -29.20 -14.78
CA GLN A 335 -0.26 -29.72 -15.74
C GLN A 335 -1.15 -30.82 -15.13
N VAL A 336 -0.75 -31.40 -14.01
CA VAL A 336 -1.52 -32.41 -13.31
C VAL A 336 -2.64 -31.73 -12.53
N VAL A 337 -3.87 -32.18 -12.71
CA VAL A 337 -5.08 -31.61 -12.10
C VAL A 337 -5.73 -32.59 -11.14
N LEU A 338 -6.45 -32.06 -10.15
CA LEU A 338 -7.21 -32.85 -9.18
C LEU A 338 -8.66 -33.01 -9.66
N GLU A 339 -9.09 -34.24 -9.89
CA GLU A 339 -10.47 -34.56 -10.30
C GLU A 339 -11.17 -35.43 -9.21
N LYS A 340 -12.45 -35.12 -8.96
CA LYS A 340 -13.31 -35.94 -8.10
C LYS A 340 -14.09 -36.92 -8.95
N GLN A 341 -13.92 -38.21 -8.71
CA GLN A 341 -14.72 -39.24 -9.35
C GLN A 341 -15.89 -39.66 -8.44
N PRO A 342 -17.09 -39.90 -8.99
CA PRO A 342 -18.29 -40.21 -8.19
C PRO A 342 -18.20 -41.44 -7.30
N GLN A 343 -17.39 -42.45 -7.67
CA GLN A 343 -17.29 -43.72 -6.95
C GLN A 343 -15.94 -43.93 -6.24
N ASP A 344 -14.86 -43.24 -6.69
CA ASP A 344 -13.48 -43.54 -6.30
C ASP A 344 -12.77 -42.40 -5.52
N GLY A 345 -13.47 -41.31 -5.18
CA GLY A 345 -12.89 -40.19 -4.46
C GLY A 345 -12.03 -39.26 -5.34
N TRP A 346 -11.02 -38.62 -4.75
CA TRP A 346 -10.15 -37.71 -5.44
C TRP A 346 -8.96 -38.40 -6.11
N ARG A 347 -8.59 -37.98 -7.34
CA ARG A 347 -7.47 -38.50 -8.12
C ARG A 347 -6.70 -37.39 -8.81
N TRP A 348 -5.41 -37.61 -8.96
CA TRP A 348 -4.53 -36.83 -9.82
C TRP A 348 -4.69 -37.32 -11.25
N LYS A 349 -5.00 -36.44 -12.19
CA LYS A 349 -5.05 -36.71 -13.62
C LYS A 349 -3.86 -36.06 -14.31
N LYS A 350 -3.02 -36.85 -14.92
CA LYS A 350 -1.86 -36.44 -15.69
C LYS A 350 -2.27 -36.03 -17.11
N PRO A 351 -1.42 -35.25 -17.84
CA PRO A 351 -1.68 -34.85 -19.23
C PRO A 351 -1.84 -36.02 -20.21
N ASP A 352 -1.20 -37.15 -19.91
CA ASP A 352 -1.29 -38.39 -20.70
C ASP A 352 -2.61 -39.18 -20.47
N GLY A 353 -3.51 -38.62 -19.64
CA GLY A 353 -4.78 -39.26 -19.28
C GLY A 353 -4.67 -40.31 -18.16
N THR A 354 -3.48 -40.64 -17.68
CA THR A 354 -3.32 -41.56 -16.55
C THR A 354 -3.78 -40.90 -15.24
N THR A 355 -4.37 -41.71 -14.37
CA THR A 355 -4.85 -41.23 -13.06
C THR A 355 -4.12 -41.92 -11.92
N VAL A 356 -3.78 -41.13 -10.87
CA VAL A 356 -3.17 -41.62 -9.64
C VAL A 356 -4.12 -41.31 -8.48
N PRO A 357 -4.47 -42.28 -7.62
CA PRO A 357 -5.33 -42.03 -6.45
C PRO A 357 -4.68 -41.02 -5.51
N LEU A 358 -5.45 -40.05 -4.99
CA LEU A 358 -5.01 -39.14 -3.96
C LEU A 358 -4.99 -39.88 -2.61
N ARG A 359 -3.80 -40.21 -2.12
CA ARG A 359 -3.59 -40.98 -0.88
C ARG A 359 -2.87 -40.20 0.21
N GLY A 360 -2.09 -39.21 -0.16
CA GLY A 360 -1.32 -38.39 0.78
C GLY A 360 0.09 -38.95 1.08
N ASP A 361 0.72 -39.66 0.14
CA ASP A 361 2.15 -40.04 0.24
C ASP A 361 3.01 -38.83 -0.12
N VAL A 362 3.75 -38.26 0.85
CA VAL A 362 4.62 -37.10 0.64
C VAL A 362 6.07 -37.49 0.91
N ARG A 363 6.96 -37.18 -0.04
CA ARG A 363 8.39 -37.50 0.05
C ARG A 363 9.24 -36.29 -0.36
N PHE A 364 10.29 -36.03 0.42
CA PHE A 364 11.39 -35.13 0.08
C PHE A 364 12.58 -35.99 -0.35
N GLN A 365 13.18 -35.62 -1.48
CA GLN A 365 14.32 -36.35 -2.05
C GLN A 365 15.47 -35.35 -2.23
N ASP A 366 16.44 -35.38 -1.32
CA ASP A 366 17.64 -34.52 -1.31
C ASP A 366 17.34 -33.02 -1.47
N VAL A 367 16.34 -32.54 -0.73
CA VAL A 367 15.83 -31.17 -0.89
C VAL A 367 16.77 -30.16 -0.26
N THR A 368 17.20 -29.20 -1.07
CA THR A 368 17.97 -28.03 -0.65
C THR A 368 17.16 -26.77 -0.95
N PHE A 369 17.06 -25.86 0.04
CA PHE A 369 16.30 -24.63 -0.09
C PHE A 369 16.82 -23.52 0.83
N GLY A 370 16.76 -22.27 0.36
CA GLY A 370 16.97 -21.04 1.14
C GLY A 370 16.13 -19.89 0.61
N TYR A 371 15.68 -18.99 1.48
CA TYR A 371 14.90 -17.80 1.08
C TYR A 371 15.76 -16.76 0.35
N GLU A 372 17.08 -16.75 0.60
CA GLU A 372 18.08 -15.92 -0.05
C GLU A 372 19.10 -16.78 -0.78
N GLU A 373 19.57 -16.32 -1.94
CA GLU A 373 20.63 -17.00 -2.68
C GLU A 373 21.91 -17.10 -1.83
N GLY A 374 22.52 -18.28 -1.83
CA GLY A 374 23.77 -18.54 -1.07
C GLY A 374 23.55 -18.83 0.42
N HIS A 375 22.33 -18.72 0.95
CA HIS A 375 22.04 -19.03 2.36
C HIS A 375 21.03 -20.19 2.49
N PRO A 376 21.46 -21.46 2.33
CA PRO A 376 20.56 -22.60 2.43
C PRO A 376 20.10 -22.80 3.87
N ILE A 377 18.77 -22.87 4.05
CA ILE A 377 18.12 -23.20 5.33
C ILE A 377 17.93 -24.71 5.44
N LEU A 378 17.56 -25.38 4.34
CA LEU A 378 17.47 -26.83 4.27
C LEU A 378 18.60 -27.37 3.38
N LYS A 379 19.27 -28.43 3.84
CA LYS A 379 20.50 -28.96 3.22
C LYS A 379 20.35 -30.47 3.01
N GLY A 380 19.93 -30.89 1.80
CA GLY A 380 19.82 -32.28 1.45
C GLY A 380 18.78 -33.07 2.27
N ILE A 381 17.62 -32.48 2.54
CA ILE A 381 16.57 -33.10 3.35
C ILE A 381 15.96 -34.27 2.59
N THR A 382 16.02 -35.44 3.21
CA THR A 382 15.33 -36.66 2.75
C THR A 382 14.39 -37.15 3.84
N LEU A 383 13.09 -37.14 3.55
CA LEU A 383 12.05 -37.62 4.45
C LEU A 383 10.87 -38.21 3.66
N PHE A 384 10.06 -38.99 4.32
CA PHE A 384 8.82 -39.53 3.76
C PHE A 384 7.73 -39.61 4.82
N ALA A 385 6.48 -39.40 4.40
CA ALA A 385 5.27 -39.72 5.15
C ALA A 385 4.39 -40.62 4.28
N LYS A 386 4.09 -41.79 4.75
CA LYS A 386 3.13 -42.69 4.09
C LYS A 386 1.70 -42.26 4.35
N PRO A 387 0.74 -42.63 3.50
CA PRO A 387 -0.68 -42.37 3.74
C PRO A 387 -1.11 -42.69 5.16
N GLY A 388 -1.76 -41.76 5.84
CA GLY A 388 -2.27 -41.91 7.21
C GLY A 388 -1.23 -41.80 8.32
N GLN A 389 0.06 -41.51 8.01
CA GLN A 389 1.09 -41.32 9.02
C GLN A 389 1.10 -39.90 9.61
N LYS A 390 1.35 -39.85 10.92
CA LYS A 390 1.58 -38.60 11.65
C LYS A 390 3.09 -38.41 11.87
N ILE A 391 3.64 -37.38 11.25
CA ILE A 391 5.05 -36.99 11.32
C ILE A 391 5.20 -35.74 12.18
N ALA A 392 6.00 -35.82 13.24
CA ALA A 392 6.30 -34.67 14.09
C ALA A 392 7.70 -34.09 13.77
N PHE A 393 7.77 -32.80 13.57
CA PHE A 393 9.02 -32.04 13.45
C PHE A 393 9.39 -31.44 14.79
N VAL A 394 10.59 -31.76 15.29
CA VAL A 394 11.15 -31.26 16.54
C VAL A 394 12.51 -30.63 16.26
N GLY A 395 12.89 -29.63 17.02
CA GLY A 395 14.20 -28.95 16.86
C GLY A 395 14.14 -27.50 17.32
N SER A 396 15.29 -26.86 17.41
CA SER A 396 15.43 -25.46 17.83
C SER A 396 14.72 -24.47 16.89
N THR A 397 14.47 -23.26 17.37
CA THR A 397 13.96 -22.18 16.52
C THR A 397 14.97 -21.90 15.39
N GLY A 398 14.48 -21.79 14.15
CA GLY A 398 15.35 -21.62 12.98
C GLY A 398 15.91 -22.91 12.38
N ALA A 399 15.62 -24.10 12.93
CA ALA A 399 16.09 -25.37 12.38
C ALA A 399 15.51 -25.75 11.00
N GLY A 400 14.50 -25.02 10.49
CA GLY A 400 13.89 -25.25 9.18
C GLY A 400 12.51 -25.94 9.20
N LYS A 401 11.88 -26.13 10.37
CA LYS A 401 10.57 -26.81 10.51
C LYS A 401 9.47 -26.16 9.65
N THR A 402 9.24 -24.87 9.81
CA THR A 402 8.26 -24.11 9.03
C THR A 402 8.63 -24.03 7.53
N THR A 403 9.92 -24.09 7.20
CA THR A 403 10.37 -24.12 5.81
C THR A 403 9.93 -25.42 5.11
N ILE A 404 9.98 -26.57 5.79
CA ILE A 404 9.48 -27.84 5.25
C ILE A 404 7.98 -27.72 4.93
N THR A 405 7.18 -27.17 5.85
CA THR A 405 5.73 -27.02 5.64
C THR A 405 5.41 -26.04 4.50
N ASN A 406 6.20 -24.97 4.35
CA ASN A 406 6.08 -24.04 3.22
C ASN A 406 6.37 -24.70 1.86
N LEU A 407 7.32 -25.66 1.82
CA LEU A 407 7.63 -26.41 0.61
C LEU A 407 6.56 -27.47 0.27
N ILE A 408 5.93 -28.09 1.27
CA ILE A 408 4.78 -29.00 1.05
C ILE A 408 3.62 -28.24 0.39
N ASN A 409 3.34 -27.02 0.85
CA ASN A 409 2.30 -26.15 0.27
C ASN A 409 2.73 -25.50 -1.06
N ARG A 410 3.98 -25.72 -1.49
CA ARG A 410 4.56 -25.09 -2.67
C ARG A 410 4.38 -23.55 -2.66
N PHE A 411 4.55 -22.93 -1.48
CA PHE A 411 4.67 -21.47 -1.38
C PHE A 411 5.99 -20.98 -1.96
N TYR A 412 6.98 -21.89 -1.99
CA TYR A 412 8.29 -21.72 -2.60
C TYR A 412 8.64 -23.01 -3.36
N ASP A 413 9.34 -22.88 -4.47
CA ASP A 413 9.91 -24.00 -5.20
C ASP A 413 11.32 -24.33 -4.67
N VAL A 414 11.68 -25.62 -4.65
CA VAL A 414 12.99 -26.10 -4.17
C VAL A 414 14.11 -25.68 -5.11
N GLN A 415 15.31 -25.42 -4.56
CA GLN A 415 16.51 -25.08 -5.33
C GLN A 415 17.30 -26.31 -5.76
N GLY A 416 17.19 -27.41 -5.00
CA GLY A 416 17.78 -28.71 -5.31
C GLY A 416 16.88 -29.82 -4.81
N GLY A 417 16.96 -31.00 -5.45
CA GLY A 417 16.12 -32.13 -5.12
C GLY A 417 14.66 -31.99 -5.60
N SER A 418 13.76 -32.75 -5.00
CA SER A 418 12.34 -32.75 -5.33
C SER A 418 11.44 -33.03 -4.14
N VAL A 419 10.23 -32.46 -4.16
CA VAL A 419 9.12 -32.83 -3.26
C VAL A 419 8.12 -33.62 -4.11
N VAL A 420 7.81 -34.83 -3.70
CA VAL A 420 6.96 -35.76 -4.46
C VAL A 420 5.70 -36.04 -3.65
N TYR A 421 4.54 -35.88 -4.29
CA TYR A 421 3.23 -36.14 -3.71
C TYR A 421 2.52 -37.25 -4.52
N ASP A 422 2.20 -38.38 -3.88
CA ASP A 422 1.63 -39.57 -4.52
C ASP A 422 2.42 -40.04 -5.76
N GLY A 423 3.75 -39.92 -5.73
CA GLY A 423 4.63 -40.29 -6.83
C GLY A 423 4.74 -39.23 -7.96
N ILE A 424 4.21 -38.03 -7.77
CA ILE A 424 4.25 -36.91 -8.73
C ILE A 424 5.05 -35.78 -8.09
N ASP A 425 6.00 -35.20 -8.84
CA ASP A 425 6.69 -33.98 -8.37
C ASP A 425 5.67 -32.85 -8.20
N VAL A 426 5.70 -32.15 -7.07
CA VAL A 426 4.76 -31.06 -6.80
C VAL A 426 4.85 -29.93 -7.83
N ARG A 427 5.98 -29.80 -8.55
CA ARG A 427 6.15 -28.82 -9.62
C ARG A 427 5.29 -29.13 -10.85
N ASP A 428 4.97 -30.42 -11.07
CA ASP A 428 4.12 -30.86 -12.18
C ASP A 428 2.62 -30.74 -11.84
N ILE A 429 2.27 -30.56 -10.57
CA ILE A 429 0.89 -30.42 -10.10
C ILE A 429 0.49 -28.94 -10.16
N ARG A 430 -0.69 -28.64 -10.67
CA ARG A 430 -1.25 -27.27 -10.65
C ARG A 430 -1.39 -26.80 -9.19
N LYS A 431 -0.86 -25.61 -8.87
CA LYS A 431 -0.78 -25.10 -7.49
C LYS A 431 -2.13 -25.03 -6.79
N ASP A 432 -3.17 -24.59 -7.50
CA ASP A 432 -4.53 -24.52 -6.94
C ASP A 432 -5.05 -25.90 -6.55
N ASP A 433 -4.75 -26.92 -7.34
CA ASP A 433 -5.18 -28.30 -7.07
C ASP A 433 -4.33 -28.95 -5.97
N LEU A 434 -3.02 -28.68 -5.95
CA LEU A 434 -2.15 -29.10 -4.85
C LEU A 434 -2.65 -28.54 -3.52
N ARG A 435 -2.86 -27.22 -3.45
CA ARG A 435 -3.32 -26.52 -2.23
C ARG A 435 -4.73 -26.95 -1.81
N ARG A 436 -5.60 -27.30 -2.75
CA ARG A 436 -6.92 -27.86 -2.46
C ARG A 436 -6.84 -29.23 -1.77
N SER A 437 -5.81 -30.02 -2.03
CA SER A 437 -5.58 -31.34 -1.40
C SER A 437 -4.93 -31.23 -0.02
N LEU A 438 -4.50 -30.05 0.40
CA LEU A 438 -3.80 -29.78 1.65
C LEU A 438 -4.67 -28.96 2.60
N GLY A 439 -4.66 -29.29 3.88
CA GLY A 439 -5.23 -28.47 4.93
C GLY A 439 -4.12 -27.91 5.82
N ILE A 440 -4.26 -26.65 6.23
CA ILE A 440 -3.30 -26.02 7.12
C ILE A 440 -4.00 -25.39 8.32
N VAL A 441 -3.44 -25.61 9.52
CA VAL A 441 -3.79 -24.89 10.74
C VAL A 441 -2.55 -24.17 11.21
N LEU A 442 -2.55 -22.85 11.12
CA LEU A 442 -1.43 -21.99 11.48
C LEU A 442 -1.44 -21.65 12.97
N GLN A 443 -0.27 -21.36 13.52
CA GLN A 443 -0.09 -20.85 14.88
C GLN A 443 -0.86 -19.56 15.10
N ASP A 444 -0.68 -18.57 14.22
CA ASP A 444 -1.41 -17.31 14.24
C ASP A 444 -2.70 -17.47 13.41
N THR A 445 -3.82 -17.56 14.11
CA THR A 445 -5.12 -17.75 13.49
C THR A 445 -5.69 -16.42 13.03
N HIS A 446 -5.77 -16.21 11.71
CA HIS A 446 -6.48 -15.06 11.12
C HIS A 446 -7.94 -15.41 10.83
N LEU A 447 -8.84 -14.54 11.34
CA LEU A 447 -10.26 -14.59 11.05
C LEU A 447 -10.69 -13.37 10.24
N PHE A 448 -11.54 -13.62 9.25
CA PHE A 448 -12.05 -12.56 8.39
C PHE A 448 -13.32 -11.93 8.98
N THR A 449 -13.52 -10.66 8.70
CA THR A 449 -14.77 -9.98 9.05
C THR A 449 -15.93 -10.62 8.30
N GLY A 450 -16.92 -11.12 9.04
CA GLY A 450 -18.06 -11.88 8.51
C GLY A 450 -18.73 -12.67 9.63
N THR A 451 -19.54 -13.67 9.31
CA THR A 451 -20.12 -14.57 10.31
C THR A 451 -19.13 -15.69 10.70
N ILE A 452 -19.40 -16.37 11.80
CA ILE A 452 -18.67 -17.59 12.15
C ILE A 452 -18.82 -18.64 11.05
N ALA A 453 -20.04 -18.81 10.52
CA ALA A 453 -20.32 -19.69 9.39
C ALA A 453 -19.46 -19.36 8.17
N ASP A 454 -19.32 -18.07 7.80
CA ASP A 454 -18.48 -17.64 6.68
C ASP A 454 -17.01 -17.96 6.92
N ASN A 455 -16.52 -17.79 8.14
CA ASN A 455 -15.14 -18.12 8.51
C ASN A 455 -14.84 -19.62 8.43
N ILE A 456 -15.78 -20.50 8.79
CA ILE A 456 -15.63 -21.94 8.61
C ILE A 456 -15.74 -22.31 7.12
N ARG A 457 -16.74 -21.73 6.40
CA ARG A 457 -16.95 -21.92 4.95
C ARG A 457 -15.77 -21.51 4.11
N PHE A 458 -14.87 -20.66 4.63
CA PHE A 458 -13.64 -20.27 3.92
C PHE A 458 -12.78 -21.47 3.51
N GLY A 459 -12.83 -22.60 4.24
CA GLY A 459 -12.14 -23.84 3.87
C GLY A 459 -12.78 -24.57 2.68
N LYS A 460 -14.10 -24.39 2.46
CA LYS A 460 -14.87 -24.96 1.36
C LYS A 460 -16.05 -24.04 1.04
N LEU A 461 -15.92 -23.21 -0.01
CA LEU A 461 -16.85 -22.11 -0.31
C LEU A 461 -18.29 -22.56 -0.59
N ASP A 462 -18.48 -23.77 -1.12
CA ASP A 462 -19.76 -24.41 -1.41
C ASP A 462 -20.28 -25.30 -0.25
N ALA A 463 -19.69 -25.20 0.94
CA ALA A 463 -20.09 -26.00 2.11
C ALA A 463 -21.54 -25.66 2.53
N THR A 464 -22.34 -26.71 2.72
CA THR A 464 -23.69 -26.59 3.28
C THR A 464 -23.64 -26.25 4.78
N GLN A 465 -24.74 -25.76 5.33
CA GLN A 465 -24.82 -25.48 6.78
C GLN A 465 -24.57 -26.73 7.62
N GLU A 466 -25.02 -27.90 7.17
CA GLU A 466 -24.80 -29.18 7.86
C GLU A 466 -23.33 -29.58 7.86
N GLU A 467 -22.61 -29.33 6.76
CA GLU A 467 -21.16 -29.57 6.68
C GLU A 467 -20.39 -28.64 7.62
N ILE A 468 -20.78 -27.37 7.70
CA ILE A 468 -20.20 -26.39 8.63
C ILE A 468 -20.40 -26.82 10.08
N GLU A 469 -21.62 -27.23 10.45
CA GLU A 469 -21.91 -27.69 11.82
C GLU A 469 -21.18 -29.00 12.15
N ARG A 470 -21.02 -29.90 11.17
CA ARG A 470 -20.22 -31.13 11.33
C ARG A 470 -18.76 -30.81 11.58
N ALA A 471 -18.18 -29.91 10.80
CA ALA A 471 -16.80 -29.45 10.96
C ALA A 471 -16.59 -28.78 12.33
N ALA A 472 -17.54 -27.95 12.77
CA ALA A 472 -17.51 -27.33 14.08
C ALA A 472 -17.58 -28.38 15.23
N ARG A 473 -18.34 -29.46 15.07
CA ARG A 473 -18.37 -30.57 16.05
C ARG A 473 -17.05 -31.33 16.10
N ILE A 474 -16.42 -31.60 14.95
CA ILE A 474 -15.08 -32.22 14.88
C ILE A 474 -14.08 -31.34 15.65
N ALA A 475 -14.10 -30.05 15.43
CA ALA A 475 -13.22 -29.08 16.07
C ALA A 475 -13.56 -28.77 17.54
N ASN A 476 -14.59 -29.35 18.13
CA ASN A 476 -15.16 -28.94 19.43
C ASN A 476 -15.61 -27.47 19.52
N ALA A 477 -15.86 -26.82 18.39
CA ALA A 477 -16.30 -25.43 18.31
C ALA A 477 -17.81 -25.25 18.51
N ASP A 478 -18.64 -26.21 18.11
CA ASP A 478 -20.11 -26.13 18.10
C ASP A 478 -20.69 -25.72 19.46
N SER A 479 -20.14 -26.24 20.55
CA SER A 479 -20.64 -25.98 21.90
C SER A 479 -20.51 -24.52 22.34
N PHE A 480 -19.43 -23.82 21.97
CA PHE A 480 -19.31 -22.40 22.27
C PHE A 480 -20.06 -21.53 21.28
N ILE A 481 -20.10 -21.93 19.99
CA ILE A 481 -20.83 -21.19 18.94
C ILE A 481 -22.31 -21.09 19.31
N ARG A 482 -22.94 -22.21 19.70
CA ARG A 482 -24.37 -22.24 20.09
C ARG A 482 -24.69 -21.42 21.34
N ARG A 483 -23.71 -21.10 22.17
CA ARG A 483 -23.87 -20.23 23.35
C ARG A 483 -23.82 -18.74 23.02
N LEU A 484 -23.33 -18.38 21.84
CA LEU A 484 -23.33 -16.99 21.39
C LEU A 484 -24.76 -16.56 21.01
N PRO A 485 -25.14 -15.29 21.20
CA PRO A 485 -26.51 -14.83 20.98
C PRO A 485 -27.06 -15.09 19.57
N GLN A 486 -26.18 -15.09 18.56
CA GLN A 486 -26.56 -15.35 17.16
C GLN A 486 -26.00 -16.66 16.62
N GLY A 487 -25.42 -17.52 17.48
CA GLY A 487 -24.85 -18.80 17.06
C GLY A 487 -23.86 -18.66 15.90
N TYR A 488 -24.05 -19.44 14.84
CA TYR A 488 -23.23 -19.41 13.64
C TYR A 488 -23.29 -18.09 12.85
N GLU A 489 -24.34 -17.29 13.01
CA GLU A 489 -24.50 -15.98 12.39
C GLU A 489 -23.84 -14.86 13.21
N THR A 490 -23.18 -15.19 14.31
CA THR A 490 -22.43 -14.21 15.11
C THR A 490 -21.33 -13.58 14.26
N ARG A 491 -21.32 -12.25 14.17
CA ARG A 491 -20.34 -11.50 13.39
C ARG A 491 -19.00 -11.42 14.12
N ILE A 492 -17.95 -11.75 13.39
CA ILE A 492 -16.55 -11.60 13.79
C ILE A 492 -16.06 -10.25 13.28
N THR A 493 -15.38 -9.51 14.15
CA THR A 493 -14.83 -8.18 13.86
C THR A 493 -13.32 -8.16 14.12
N ALA A 494 -12.60 -7.33 13.38
CA ALA A 494 -11.18 -7.03 13.63
C ALA A 494 -10.34 -8.27 14.03
N ASP A 495 -10.23 -9.25 13.13
CA ASP A 495 -9.43 -10.47 13.33
C ASP A 495 -9.85 -11.30 14.56
N GLY A 496 -11.14 -11.29 14.88
CA GLY A 496 -11.69 -12.05 15.99
C GLY A 496 -11.45 -11.43 17.36
N ALA A 497 -11.31 -10.10 17.44
CA ALA A 497 -11.11 -9.39 18.72
C ALA A 497 -12.21 -9.63 19.76
N ASN A 498 -13.40 -10.05 19.30
CA ASN A 498 -14.54 -10.43 20.14
C ASN A 498 -14.53 -11.89 20.59
N LEU A 499 -13.50 -12.67 20.24
CA LEU A 499 -13.33 -14.08 20.62
C LEU A 499 -12.02 -14.28 21.41
N SER A 500 -12.01 -15.27 22.30
CA SER A 500 -10.77 -15.68 22.95
C SER A 500 -9.80 -16.34 21.95
N GLN A 501 -8.51 -16.38 22.29
CA GLN A 501 -7.51 -17.03 21.45
C GLN A 501 -7.84 -18.49 21.18
N GLY A 502 -8.28 -19.24 22.19
CA GLY A 502 -8.70 -20.64 22.03
C GLY A 502 -9.92 -20.80 21.12
N GLN A 503 -10.93 -19.91 21.23
CA GLN A 503 -12.09 -19.92 20.33
C GLN A 503 -11.68 -19.67 18.88
N ARG A 504 -10.75 -18.74 18.63
CA ARG A 504 -10.21 -18.50 17.28
C ARG A 504 -9.53 -19.75 16.73
N GLN A 505 -8.74 -20.45 17.56
CA GLN A 505 -8.06 -21.66 17.15
C GLN A 505 -9.03 -22.81 16.84
N LEU A 506 -10.10 -22.99 17.63
CA LEU A 506 -11.16 -23.96 17.32
C LEU A 506 -11.84 -23.67 15.99
N LEU A 507 -12.04 -22.39 15.62
CA LEU A 507 -12.56 -22.01 14.30
C LEU A 507 -11.57 -22.31 13.17
N ALA A 508 -10.26 -22.15 13.39
CA ALA A 508 -9.24 -22.53 12.40
C ALA A 508 -9.23 -24.04 12.16
N ILE A 509 -9.38 -24.85 13.23
CA ILE A 509 -9.53 -26.30 13.12
C ILE A 509 -10.81 -26.65 12.34
N ALA A 510 -11.94 -25.99 12.63
CA ALA A 510 -13.18 -26.18 11.90
C ALA A 510 -13.07 -25.83 10.42
N ARG A 511 -12.32 -24.76 10.08
CA ARG A 511 -12.00 -24.37 8.70
C ARG A 511 -11.21 -25.45 7.95
N ALA A 512 -10.25 -26.07 8.61
CA ALA A 512 -9.51 -27.19 8.04
C ALA A 512 -10.38 -28.46 7.94
N ALA A 513 -11.27 -28.69 8.93
CA ALA A 513 -12.16 -29.86 8.94
C ALA A 513 -13.21 -29.81 7.82
N VAL A 514 -13.75 -28.65 7.47
CA VAL A 514 -14.77 -28.55 6.40
C VAL A 514 -14.16 -28.79 5.01
N ALA A 515 -12.88 -28.49 4.83
CA ALA A 515 -12.15 -28.77 3.58
C ALA A 515 -11.91 -30.25 3.35
N ASP A 516 -11.87 -31.08 4.43
CA ASP A 516 -11.66 -32.53 4.43
C ASP A 516 -10.46 -33.00 3.58
N PRO A 517 -9.26 -32.46 3.79
CA PRO A 517 -8.07 -32.79 3.00
C PRO A 517 -7.43 -34.08 3.45
N PRO A 518 -6.79 -34.88 2.54
CA PRO A 518 -6.05 -36.11 2.92
C PRO A 518 -4.72 -35.84 3.62
N VAL A 519 -4.16 -34.64 3.46
CA VAL A 519 -2.91 -34.21 4.11
C VAL A 519 -3.15 -32.96 4.93
N LEU A 520 -2.68 -32.97 6.17
CA LEU A 520 -2.77 -31.85 7.11
C LEU A 520 -1.40 -31.36 7.51
N ILE A 521 -1.29 -30.05 7.61
CA ILE A 521 -0.12 -29.35 8.13
C ILE A 521 -0.57 -28.55 9.35
N LEU A 522 0.03 -28.85 10.50
CA LEU A 522 -0.36 -28.29 11.78
C LEU A 522 0.84 -27.58 12.40
N ASP A 523 0.70 -26.27 12.64
CA ASP A 523 1.69 -25.47 13.37
C ASP A 523 1.15 -25.22 14.79
N GLU A 524 1.71 -25.94 15.76
CA GLU A 524 1.18 -26.02 17.11
C GLU A 524 1.95 -25.10 18.05
N ALA A 525 1.49 -23.87 18.25
CA ALA A 525 1.94 -23.03 19.35
C ALA A 525 0.74 -22.44 20.10
N THR A 526 0.54 -22.92 21.31
CA THR A 526 -0.55 -22.48 22.20
C THR A 526 0.03 -21.94 23.51
N SER A 527 0.79 -20.86 23.45
CA SER A 527 1.12 -20.09 24.65
C SER A 527 -0.08 -19.22 25.02
N SER A 528 -0.57 -19.32 26.27
CA SER A 528 -1.60 -18.44 26.88
C SER A 528 -3.06 -18.82 26.65
N ILE A 529 -3.39 -20.12 26.57
CA ILE A 529 -4.77 -20.62 26.55
C ILE A 529 -5.06 -21.30 27.90
N ASP A 530 -6.29 -21.16 28.40
CA ASP A 530 -6.73 -21.86 29.61
C ASP A 530 -6.78 -23.38 29.40
N THR A 531 -6.49 -24.15 30.46
CA THR A 531 -6.35 -25.62 30.42
C THR A 531 -7.59 -26.31 29.86
N ARG A 532 -8.80 -25.79 30.11
CA ARG A 532 -10.04 -26.40 29.62
C ARG A 532 -10.18 -26.24 28.10
N THR A 533 -9.92 -25.04 27.57
CA THR A 533 -9.97 -24.79 26.12
C THR A 533 -8.84 -25.50 25.42
N GLU A 534 -7.68 -25.62 26.05
CA GLU A 534 -6.55 -26.40 25.57
C GLU A 534 -6.92 -27.86 25.33
N ALA A 535 -7.57 -28.52 26.30
CA ALA A 535 -8.05 -29.90 26.13
C ALA A 535 -9.07 -30.06 24.99
N LEU A 536 -9.93 -29.03 24.76
CA LEU A 536 -10.88 -29.05 23.63
C LEU A 536 -10.17 -28.94 22.29
N ILE A 537 -9.12 -28.10 22.21
CA ILE A 537 -8.29 -27.95 21.02
C ILE A 537 -7.57 -29.24 20.70
N GLU A 538 -6.93 -29.86 21.70
CA GLU A 538 -6.23 -31.12 21.54
C GLU A 538 -7.16 -32.23 21.02
N GLN A 539 -8.33 -32.42 21.64
CA GLN A 539 -9.35 -33.38 21.17
C GLN A 539 -9.85 -33.06 19.74
N GLY A 540 -10.04 -31.75 19.42
CA GLY A 540 -10.45 -31.35 18.08
C GLY A 540 -9.37 -31.64 17.03
N MET A 541 -8.11 -31.40 17.38
CA MET A 541 -6.96 -31.73 16.55
C MET A 541 -6.83 -33.23 16.33
N ASP A 542 -6.96 -34.07 17.39
CA ASP A 542 -6.86 -35.52 17.29
C ASP A 542 -7.93 -36.07 16.33
N ARG A 543 -9.19 -35.64 16.47
CA ARG A 543 -10.27 -36.02 15.54
C ARG A 543 -10.01 -35.56 14.10
N LEU A 544 -9.45 -34.35 13.95
CA LEU A 544 -9.11 -33.83 12.63
C LEU A 544 -8.00 -34.68 11.98
N MET A 545 -7.05 -35.21 12.76
CA MET A 545 -5.92 -35.99 12.27
C MET A 545 -6.27 -37.42 11.87
N GLU A 546 -7.38 -38.00 12.37
CA GLU A 546 -7.76 -39.40 12.12
C GLU A 546 -7.84 -39.71 10.62
N GLY A 547 -7.13 -40.78 10.21
CA GLY A 547 -7.14 -41.29 8.84
C GLY A 547 -6.41 -40.42 7.80
N ARG A 548 -5.69 -39.37 8.21
CA ARG A 548 -4.98 -38.47 7.33
C ARG A 548 -3.47 -38.51 7.51
N THR A 549 -2.74 -38.16 6.47
CA THR A 549 -1.30 -37.90 6.59
C THR A 549 -1.10 -36.53 7.24
N VAL A 550 -0.33 -36.49 8.32
CA VAL A 550 -0.22 -35.27 9.14
C VAL A 550 1.24 -34.90 9.35
N PHE A 551 1.54 -33.64 9.08
CA PHE A 551 2.81 -33.00 9.43
C PHE A 551 2.56 -32.00 10.55
N VAL A 552 3.20 -32.22 11.70
CA VAL A 552 3.04 -31.37 12.88
C VAL A 552 4.36 -30.69 13.23
N ILE A 553 4.38 -29.36 13.32
CA ILE A 553 5.45 -28.67 14.02
C ILE A 553 5.10 -28.71 15.50
N ALA A 554 5.75 -29.64 16.20
CA ALA A 554 5.35 -29.97 17.56
C ALA A 554 6.04 -29.06 18.58
N HIS A 555 5.23 -28.38 19.39
CA HIS A 555 5.63 -27.63 20.58
C HIS A 555 5.12 -28.25 21.88
N ARG A 556 4.40 -29.38 21.80
CA ARG A 556 3.84 -30.10 22.94
C ARG A 556 4.34 -31.54 23.00
N LEU A 557 4.56 -31.99 24.23
CA LEU A 557 5.00 -33.34 24.51
C LEU A 557 3.98 -34.42 24.08
N SER A 558 2.67 -34.16 24.27
CA SER A 558 1.59 -35.07 23.88
C SER A 558 1.58 -35.36 22.37
N THR A 559 1.71 -34.32 21.58
CA THR A 559 1.70 -34.41 20.11
C THR A 559 2.93 -35.17 19.59
N VAL A 560 4.10 -34.89 20.17
CA VAL A 560 5.35 -35.60 19.82
C VAL A 560 5.25 -37.09 20.16
N ARG A 561 4.76 -37.41 21.36
CA ARG A 561 4.68 -38.78 21.83
C ARG A 561 3.74 -39.66 20.99
N ASN A 562 2.66 -39.06 20.48
CA ASN A 562 1.64 -39.77 19.70
C ASN A 562 1.92 -39.74 18.18
N ALA A 563 3.10 -39.32 17.73
CA ALA A 563 3.50 -39.33 16.33
C ALA A 563 4.06 -40.72 15.93
N ASP A 564 3.74 -41.17 14.70
CA ASP A 564 4.26 -42.43 14.13
C ASP A 564 5.77 -42.32 13.84
N ALA A 565 6.23 -41.13 13.49
CA ALA A 565 7.65 -40.86 13.37
C ALA A 565 7.97 -39.40 13.77
N ILE A 566 9.08 -39.22 14.44
CA ILE A 566 9.62 -37.95 14.86
C ILE A 566 10.87 -37.68 14.04
N LEU A 567 10.96 -36.50 13.47
CA LEU A 567 12.15 -36.00 12.78
C LEU A 567 12.75 -34.83 13.58
N VAL A 568 13.98 -35.04 14.02
CA VAL A 568 14.74 -33.99 14.72
C VAL A 568 15.55 -33.21 13.70
N LEU A 569 15.27 -31.91 13.63
CA LEU A 569 15.97 -31.00 12.74
C LEU A 569 16.98 -30.16 13.52
N GLU A 570 18.18 -30.05 12.98
CA GLU A 570 19.22 -29.18 13.48
C GLU A 570 20.00 -28.56 12.31
N HIS A 571 20.16 -27.25 12.32
CA HIS A 571 20.90 -26.50 11.28
C HIS A 571 20.53 -26.84 9.83
N GLY A 572 19.25 -27.15 9.60
CA GLY A 572 18.70 -27.45 8.27
C GLY A 572 18.94 -28.88 7.78
N THR A 573 19.28 -29.80 8.67
CA THR A 573 19.44 -31.24 8.37
C THR A 573 18.58 -32.06 9.31
N VAL A 574 18.17 -33.29 8.88
CA VAL A 574 17.53 -34.29 9.75
C VAL A 574 18.65 -35.08 10.43
N VAL A 575 18.79 -34.91 11.75
CA VAL A 575 19.84 -35.54 12.55
C VAL A 575 19.39 -36.82 13.21
N GLU A 576 18.11 -36.94 13.58
CA GLU A 576 17.54 -38.15 14.16
C GLU A 576 16.14 -38.42 13.57
N ARG A 577 15.80 -39.70 13.43
CA ARG A 577 14.49 -40.13 12.99
C ARG A 577 14.12 -41.47 13.67
N GLY A 578 12.92 -41.55 14.23
CA GLY A 578 12.43 -42.77 14.87
C GLY A 578 11.09 -42.56 15.55
N SER A 579 10.61 -43.61 16.25
CA SER A 579 9.48 -43.48 17.17
C SER A 579 9.92 -42.79 18.47
N HIS A 580 8.98 -42.33 19.27
CA HIS A 580 9.24 -41.77 20.59
C HIS A 580 10.12 -42.70 21.47
N ALA A 581 9.78 -44.01 21.50
CA ALA A 581 10.51 -44.99 22.29
C ALA A 581 11.96 -45.19 21.78
N ASP A 582 12.13 -45.28 20.45
CA ASP A 582 13.44 -45.48 19.84
C ASP A 582 14.39 -44.30 20.12
N LEU A 583 13.89 -43.08 19.96
CA LEU A 583 14.70 -41.87 20.15
C LEU A 583 15.03 -41.59 21.62
N LEU A 584 14.14 -41.94 22.54
CA LEU A 584 14.45 -41.90 23.97
C LEU A 584 15.55 -42.89 24.35
N ALA A 585 15.50 -44.12 23.78
CA ALA A 585 16.51 -45.16 24.04
C ALA A 585 17.91 -44.76 23.50
N GLN A 586 17.95 -44.00 22.40
CA GLN A 586 19.21 -43.51 21.80
C GLN A 586 19.90 -42.46 22.65
N LYS A 587 19.19 -41.75 23.56
CA LYS A 587 19.71 -40.66 24.41
C LYS A 587 20.41 -39.58 23.64
N GLY A 588 19.96 -39.27 22.42
CA GLY A 588 20.51 -38.26 21.53
C GLY A 588 19.90 -36.85 21.76
N ILE A 589 19.83 -36.07 20.70
CA ILE A 589 19.31 -34.69 20.71
C ILE A 589 17.83 -34.67 21.09
N TYR A 590 17.04 -35.64 20.58
CA TYR A 590 15.64 -35.79 20.97
C TYR A 590 15.47 -35.98 22.48
N TYR A 591 16.28 -36.80 23.10
CA TYR A 591 16.24 -37.02 24.54
C TYR A 591 16.51 -35.74 25.33
N GLN A 592 17.48 -34.94 24.89
CA GLN A 592 17.80 -33.66 25.53
C GLN A 592 16.63 -32.65 25.37
N LEU A 593 16.08 -32.55 24.16
CA LEU A 593 14.93 -31.65 23.90
C LEU A 593 13.69 -32.10 24.69
N TYR A 594 13.43 -33.39 24.78
CA TYR A 594 12.31 -33.93 25.54
C TYR A 594 12.42 -33.62 27.03
N ASN A 595 13.58 -33.84 27.63
CA ASN A 595 13.82 -33.52 29.04
C ASN A 595 13.80 -32.02 29.31
N GLY A 596 14.38 -31.21 28.42
CA GLY A 596 14.31 -29.73 28.53
C GLY A 596 12.88 -29.17 28.37
N MET A 597 12.04 -29.80 27.54
CA MET A 597 10.60 -29.46 27.50
C MET A 597 9.86 -29.83 28.77
N PHE A 598 10.28 -30.91 29.43
CA PHE A 598 9.67 -31.37 30.70
C PHE A 598 10.04 -30.45 31.89
N GLU A 599 11.24 -29.87 31.87
CA GLU A 599 11.67 -28.93 32.91
C GLU A 599 11.03 -27.53 32.80
N LEU A 600 10.49 -27.19 31.62
CA LEU A 600 9.86 -25.90 31.33
C LEU A 600 8.32 -25.96 31.36
N SER A 601 7.70 -27.11 31.47
CA SER A 601 6.25 -27.32 31.58
C SER A 601 5.83 -27.59 33.01
#